data_6bbebbf22dd4ab23a48a1b58415e34f4
#
_entry.id   6bbebbf22dd4ab23a48a1b58415e34f4
#
_cell.length_a   1.000
_cell.length_b   1.000
_cell.length_c   1.000
_cell.angle_alpha   90.00
_cell.angle_beta   90.00
_cell.angle_gamma   90.00
#
_symmetry.space_group_name_H-M   'P 1'
#
loop_
_entity.id
_entity.type
_entity.pdbx_description
1 polymer ?
#
loop_
_entity_poly.entity_id
_entity_poly.type
_entity_poly.pdbx_seq_one_letter_code
_entity_poly.pdbx_strand_id
1 'polypeptide(L)'
;MDKFEALKIWEHEYGDQEYAHDVIGRKIKRSDYLMNNQVGWVVTYMRPLNQGGTNDEGNTIILHHHTALEKGDNFPEFYVDSIKYIVKYEEDGDFYYIESSEERDDNL
;
A
#
# COMPACT_ATOMS: atom_id res chain seq x y z
N MET A 1 4.71 5.08 13.05
CA MET A 1 5.65 3.93 12.90
C MET A 1 7.05 4.45 12.70
N ASP A 2 8.02 3.92 13.41
CA ASP A 2 9.39 4.38 13.25
C ASP A 2 10.08 3.67 12.08
N LYS A 3 11.25 4.19 11.72
CA LYS A 3 11.99 3.68 10.56
C LYS A 3 12.40 2.21 10.74
N PHE A 4 12.73 1.81 11.95
CA PHE A 4 13.14 0.44 12.23
C PHE A 4 12.00 -0.54 11.95
N GLU A 5 10.80 -0.22 12.41
CA GLU A 5 9.62 -1.04 12.15
C GLU A 5 9.25 -1.06 10.67
N ALA A 6 9.34 0.07 10.00
CA ALA A 6 9.05 0.16 8.58
C ALA A 6 10.02 -0.69 7.75
N LEU A 7 11.30 -0.70 8.12
CA LEU A 7 12.29 -1.52 7.42
C LEU A 7 12.07 -3.02 7.64
N LYS A 8 11.54 -3.41 8.80
CA LYS A 8 11.15 -4.81 9.00
C LYS A 8 10.03 -5.23 8.07
N ILE A 9 9.06 -4.35 7.85
CA ILE A 9 7.96 -4.61 6.92
C ILE A 9 8.52 -4.71 5.49
N TRP A 10 9.45 -3.82 5.13
CA TRP A 10 10.12 -3.89 3.83
C TRP A 10 10.81 -5.24 3.64
N GLU A 11 11.55 -5.71 4.64
CA GLU A 11 12.26 -6.98 4.55
C GLU A 11 11.30 -8.16 4.41
N HIS A 12 10.16 -8.15 5.09
CA HIS A 12 9.14 -9.18 4.92
C HIS A 12 8.58 -9.21 3.51
N GLU A 13 8.35 -8.03 2.93
CA GLU A 13 7.69 -7.93 1.64
C GLU A 13 8.67 -8.10 0.47
N TYR A 14 9.85 -7.52 0.58
CA TYR A 14 10.78 -7.39 -0.54
C TYR A 14 12.16 -7.99 -0.25
N GLY A 15 12.38 -8.53 0.94
CA GLY A 15 13.69 -9.06 1.31
C GLY A 15 14.74 -7.96 1.39
N ASP A 16 15.91 -8.19 0.84
CA ASP A 16 17.02 -7.26 0.86
C ASP A 16 17.13 -6.40 -0.39
N GLN A 17 16.07 -6.34 -1.18
CA GLN A 17 16.07 -5.51 -2.39
C GLN A 17 16.19 -4.04 -2.05
N GLU A 18 17.00 -3.32 -2.82
CA GLU A 18 17.15 -1.88 -2.68
C GLU A 18 16.00 -1.13 -3.36
N TYR A 19 15.46 -1.69 -4.44
CA TYR A 19 14.33 -1.12 -5.18
C TYR A 19 13.21 -2.13 -5.28
N ALA A 20 11.99 -1.64 -5.28
CA ALA A 20 10.78 -2.44 -5.45
C ALA A 20 9.72 -1.59 -6.14
N HIS A 21 8.56 -2.16 -6.33
CA HIS A 21 7.41 -1.43 -6.88
C HIS A 21 6.22 -1.66 -5.95
N ASP A 22 5.44 -0.60 -5.73
CA ASP A 22 4.24 -0.75 -4.93
C ASP A 22 3.13 -1.42 -5.72
N VAL A 23 1.96 -1.59 -5.11
CA VAL A 23 0.85 -2.35 -5.67
C VAL A 23 0.38 -1.83 -7.03
N ILE A 24 0.56 -0.54 -7.30
CA ILE A 24 0.17 0.04 -8.59
C ILE A 24 1.33 0.18 -9.56
N GLY A 25 2.54 -0.24 -9.15
CA GLY A 25 3.70 -0.25 -10.03
C GLY A 25 4.63 0.95 -9.89
N ARG A 26 4.46 1.80 -8.91
CA ARG A 26 5.37 2.93 -8.69
C ARG A 26 6.65 2.44 -8.00
N LYS A 27 7.78 2.89 -8.51
CA LYS A 27 9.09 2.51 -7.98
C LYS A 27 9.35 3.16 -6.63
N ILE A 28 9.87 2.38 -5.71
CA ILE A 28 10.24 2.83 -4.37
C ILE A 28 11.64 2.34 -4.05
N LYS A 29 12.34 3.05 -3.15
CA LYS A 29 13.69 2.73 -2.77
C LYS A 29 13.78 2.51 -1.27
N ARG A 30 14.38 1.40 -0.85
CA ARG A 30 14.43 0.99 0.55
C ARG A 30 14.94 2.10 1.48
N SER A 31 15.96 2.83 1.09
CA SER A 31 16.56 3.88 1.92
C SER A 31 15.71 5.16 2.02
N ASP A 32 14.62 5.27 1.24
CA ASP A 32 13.89 6.52 1.11
C ASP A 32 12.54 6.51 1.84
N TYR A 33 12.51 5.85 2.99
CA TYR A 33 11.32 5.88 3.84
C TYR A 33 11.00 7.31 4.27
N LEU A 34 9.74 7.73 4.05
CA LEU A 34 9.22 9.06 4.37
C LEU A 34 9.88 10.20 3.57
N MET A 35 10.62 9.89 2.53
CA MET A 35 11.21 10.95 1.70
C MET A 35 10.16 11.44 0.69
N ASN A 36 10.14 12.76 0.49
CA ASN A 36 9.23 13.39 -0.46
C ASN A 36 9.94 13.53 -1.81
N ASN A 37 10.16 12.42 -2.47
CA ASN A 37 10.84 12.38 -3.76
C ASN A 37 10.20 11.31 -4.67
N GLN A 38 10.85 10.96 -5.77
CA GLN A 38 10.27 10.07 -6.76
C GLN A 38 10.21 8.61 -6.33
N VAL A 39 10.92 8.22 -5.29
CA VAL A 39 11.00 6.84 -4.82
C VAL A 39 10.73 6.68 -3.32
N GLY A 40 10.23 7.74 -2.71
CA GLY A 40 9.88 7.73 -1.29
C GLY A 40 8.63 6.90 -1.01
N TRP A 41 8.58 6.30 0.16
CA TRP A 41 7.51 5.38 0.51
C TRP A 41 7.07 5.55 1.95
N VAL A 42 5.89 5.02 2.24
CA VAL A 42 5.30 5.04 3.56
C VAL A 42 4.70 3.67 3.85
N VAL A 43 4.41 3.41 5.12
CA VAL A 43 3.59 2.26 5.52
C VAL A 43 2.24 2.81 5.97
N THR A 44 1.17 2.25 5.46
CA THR A 44 -0.17 2.66 5.81
C THR A 44 -1.08 1.44 5.97
N TYR A 45 -2.36 1.67 6.22
CA TYR A 45 -3.32 0.59 6.44
C TYR A 45 -4.21 0.40 5.23
N MET A 46 -4.43 -0.85 4.84
CA MET A 46 -5.34 -1.16 3.74
C MET A 46 -6.77 -0.84 4.13
N ARG A 47 -7.20 -1.31 5.30
CA ARG A 47 -8.46 -0.89 5.90
C ARG A 47 -8.16 0.16 6.96
N PRO A 48 -8.64 1.40 6.79
CA PRO A 48 -8.32 2.47 7.75
C PRO A 48 -8.72 2.12 9.18
N LEU A 49 -7.93 2.55 10.14
CA LEU A 49 -8.21 2.27 11.56
C LEU A 49 -9.56 2.83 11.98
N ASN A 50 -9.96 3.98 11.46
CA ASN A 50 -11.26 4.59 11.77
C ASN A 50 -12.43 3.88 11.07
N GLN A 51 -12.16 2.87 10.29
CA GLN A 51 -13.19 2.06 9.62
C GLN A 51 -13.10 0.59 10.02
N GLY A 52 -12.54 0.33 11.19
CA GLY A 52 -12.46 -1.03 11.73
C GLY A 52 -11.19 -1.79 11.40
N GLY A 53 -10.23 -1.13 10.77
CA GLY A 53 -8.93 -1.75 10.50
C GLY A 53 -8.14 -1.98 11.77
N THR A 54 -7.24 -2.95 11.74
CA THR A 54 -6.38 -3.28 12.88
C THR A 54 -4.96 -2.80 12.62
N ASN A 55 -4.21 -2.59 13.71
CA ASN A 55 -2.82 -2.16 13.64
C ASN A 55 -1.90 -3.38 13.70
N ASP A 56 -2.03 -4.26 12.71
CA ASP A 56 -1.16 -5.43 12.61
C ASP A 56 -0.64 -5.58 11.18
N GLU A 57 0.33 -6.45 11.00
CA GLU A 57 1.02 -6.61 9.72
C GLU A 57 0.08 -7.03 8.59
N GLY A 58 -0.95 -7.81 8.90
CA GLY A 58 -1.93 -8.25 7.91
C GLY A 58 -2.76 -7.13 7.32
N ASN A 59 -2.74 -5.95 7.93
CA ASN A 59 -3.47 -4.77 7.46
C ASN A 59 -2.53 -3.64 7.03
N THR A 60 -1.23 -3.83 7.06
CA THR A 60 -0.28 -2.80 6.63
C THR A 60 0.17 -3.05 5.19
N ILE A 61 0.54 -1.97 4.52
CA ILE A 61 1.03 -2.04 3.15
C ILE A 61 2.06 -0.94 2.93
N ILE A 62 3.07 -1.27 2.13
CA ILE A 62 4.07 -0.31 1.68
C ILE A 62 3.55 0.33 0.40
N LEU A 63 3.45 1.65 0.37
CA LEU A 63 3.02 2.39 -0.80
C LEU A 63 3.99 3.54 -1.07
N HIS A 64 4.17 3.85 -2.35
CA HIS A 64 4.76 5.13 -2.73
C HIS A 64 3.94 6.24 -2.08
N HIS A 65 4.58 7.32 -1.65
CA HIS A 65 3.84 8.36 -0.91
C HIS A 65 2.72 8.99 -1.73
N HIS A 66 2.85 9.09 -3.05
CA HIS A 66 1.76 9.58 -3.90
C HIS A 66 0.59 8.60 -3.94
N THR A 67 0.87 7.29 -4.01
CA THR A 67 -0.17 6.28 -3.97
C THR A 67 -0.94 6.34 -2.65
N ALA A 68 -0.24 6.54 -1.55
CA ALA A 68 -0.87 6.64 -0.24
C ALA A 68 -1.80 7.84 -0.16
N LEU A 69 -1.41 8.98 -0.72
CA LEU A 69 -2.27 10.15 -0.78
C LEU A 69 -3.52 9.92 -1.63
N GLU A 70 -3.33 9.28 -2.78
CA GLU A 70 -4.45 9.02 -3.69
C GLU A 70 -5.44 8.02 -3.09
N LYS A 71 -4.95 7.01 -2.40
CA LYS A 71 -5.82 6.08 -1.69
C LYS A 71 -6.51 6.78 -0.53
N GLY A 72 -5.78 7.52 0.29
CA GLY A 72 -6.32 8.15 1.48
C GLY A 72 -7.04 7.13 2.36
N ASP A 73 -8.19 7.51 2.89
CA ASP A 73 -9.04 6.64 3.72
C ASP A 73 -10.12 5.93 2.91
N ASN A 74 -9.99 5.89 1.59
CA ASN A 74 -10.96 5.20 0.75
C ASN A 74 -10.89 3.69 0.97
N PHE A 75 -12.03 3.10 1.25
CA PHE A 75 -12.13 1.67 1.55
C PHE A 75 -13.57 1.22 1.31
N PRO A 76 -13.82 0.08 0.68
CA PRO A 76 -12.82 -0.89 0.19
C PRO A 76 -12.26 -0.60 -1.19
N GLU A 77 -12.70 0.45 -1.85
CA GLU A 77 -12.31 0.76 -3.22
C GLU A 77 -11.61 2.11 -3.30
N PHE A 78 -10.64 2.20 -4.19
CA PHE A 78 -10.01 3.46 -4.51
C PHE A 78 -9.54 3.46 -5.96
N TYR A 79 -9.32 4.65 -6.51
CA TYR A 79 -8.90 4.81 -7.90
C TYR A 79 -7.53 5.49 -7.96
N VAL A 80 -6.67 5.00 -8.84
CA VAL A 80 -5.42 5.65 -9.21
C VAL A 80 -5.33 5.60 -10.73
N ASP A 81 -5.16 6.75 -11.37
CA ASP A 81 -5.06 6.86 -12.82
C ASP A 81 -6.23 6.17 -13.54
N SER A 82 -7.44 6.39 -13.02
CA SER A 82 -8.69 5.84 -13.56
C SER A 82 -8.80 4.32 -13.47
N ILE A 83 -7.91 3.67 -12.77
CA ILE A 83 -7.99 2.23 -12.53
C ILE A 83 -8.52 2.01 -11.13
N LYS A 84 -9.50 1.14 -11.02
CA LYS A 84 -10.11 0.79 -9.73
C LYS A 84 -9.34 -0.30 -9.05
N TYR A 85 -9.04 -0.09 -7.78
CA TYR A 85 -8.40 -1.07 -6.90
C TYR A 85 -9.35 -1.41 -5.76
N ILE A 86 -9.31 -2.66 -5.33
CA ILE A 86 -10.20 -3.17 -4.29
C ILE A 86 -9.37 -3.80 -3.18
N VAL A 87 -9.65 -3.40 -1.94
CA VAL A 87 -9.09 -4.06 -0.76
C VAL A 87 -9.95 -5.28 -0.45
N LYS A 88 -9.32 -6.43 -0.38
CA LYS A 88 -9.96 -7.71 -0.06
C LYS A 88 -9.37 -8.31 1.19
N TYR A 89 -10.11 -9.22 1.80
CA TYR A 89 -9.69 -9.89 3.02
C TYR A 89 -9.61 -11.39 2.78
N GLU A 90 -8.48 -12.00 3.18
CA GLU A 90 -8.30 -13.43 3.14
C GLU A 90 -8.52 -13.99 4.55
N GLU A 91 -9.63 -14.73 4.71
CA GLU A 91 -10.07 -15.21 6.00
C GLU A 91 -9.12 -16.25 6.60
N ASP A 92 -8.64 -17.17 5.78
CA ASP A 92 -7.77 -18.25 6.26
C ASP A 92 -6.43 -17.73 6.81
N GLY A 93 -5.86 -16.75 6.14
CA GLY A 93 -4.59 -16.16 6.56
C GLY A 93 -4.73 -14.94 7.46
N ASP A 94 -5.95 -14.42 7.60
CA ASP A 94 -6.25 -13.24 8.40
C ASP A 94 -5.41 -12.03 7.96
N PHE A 95 -5.47 -11.72 6.66
CA PHE A 95 -4.77 -10.56 6.11
C PHE A 95 -5.59 -9.90 5.01
N TYR A 96 -5.33 -8.61 4.79
CA TYR A 96 -5.88 -7.87 3.66
C TYR A 96 -4.91 -7.87 2.50
N TYR A 97 -5.43 -7.67 1.30
CA TYR A 97 -4.62 -7.51 0.09
C TYR A 97 -5.39 -6.65 -0.91
N ILE A 98 -4.70 -6.15 -1.91
CA ILE A 98 -5.27 -5.23 -2.89
C ILE A 98 -5.19 -5.86 -4.27
N GLU A 99 -6.30 -5.80 -5.00
CA GLU A 99 -6.38 -6.24 -6.39
C GLU A 99 -6.84 -5.10 -7.27
N SER A 100 -6.35 -5.07 -8.50
CA SER A 100 -6.96 -4.26 -9.53
C SER A 100 -8.23 -4.97 -9.99
N SER A 101 -9.32 -4.23 -10.10
CA SER A 101 -10.57 -4.79 -10.61
C SER A 101 -10.57 -4.84 -12.14
N GLU A 102 -9.57 -4.25 -12.79
CA GLU A 102 -9.48 -4.10 -14.24
C GLU A 102 -10.60 -3.24 -14.82
N GLU A 103 -11.40 -2.61 -13.97
CA GLU A 103 -12.37 -1.60 -14.39
C GLU A 103 -11.70 -0.25 -14.52
N ARG A 104 -12.21 0.56 -15.45
CA ARG A 104 -11.76 1.93 -15.61
C ARG A 104 -12.89 2.88 -15.31
N ASP A 105 -12.53 3.98 -14.64
CA ASP A 105 -13.47 5.01 -14.28
C ASP A 105 -13.99 5.77 -15.50
N ASP A 106 -13.20 5.85 -16.55
CA ASP A 106 -13.51 6.62 -17.75
C ASP A 106 -14.41 5.90 -18.74
N ASN A 107 -14.85 4.72 -18.43
CA ASN A 107 -15.79 3.97 -19.23
C ASN A 107 -15.35 3.80 -20.69
N LEU A 108 -14.14 3.50 -20.90
CA LEU A 108 -13.60 3.25 -22.23
C LEU A 108 -14.02 1.93 -22.83
#